data_44a033114b1ae71f6699cdaffc5fcbe2
#
_entry.id   44a033114b1ae71f6699cdaffc5fcbe2
#
_cell.length_a   1.000
_cell.length_b   1.000
_cell.length_c   1.000
_cell.angle_alpha   90.00
_cell.angle_beta   90.00
_cell.angle_gamma   90.00
#
_symmetry.space_group_name_H-M   'P 1'
#
loop_
_entity.id
_entity.type
_entity.pdbx_description
1 polymer ?
#
loop_
_entity_poly.entity_id
_entity_poly.type
_entity_poly.pdbx_seq_one_letter_code
_entity_poly.pdbx_strand_id
1 'polypeptide(L)'
;YDEKTIATLSKLISQNILFVLEYEDESRLAIYHTKVMQTAWMPTEEQKVELKGLNLDTVWENIVIAVGGVNIEKGNSLDEQIEINEKKQELEKKIAKLEKQARAEKQPKKKFEFVLKVRSLQQEMDLLSAN
;
A
#
# COMPACT_ATOMS: atom_id res chain seq x y z
N TYR A 1 -2.43 -11.60 16.38
CA TYR A 1 -2.49 -10.15 16.64
C TYR A 1 -3.46 -9.44 15.70
N ASP A 2 -3.82 -8.24 16.05
CA ASP A 2 -4.71 -7.41 15.27
C ASP A 2 -3.95 -6.17 14.77
N GLU A 3 -4.08 -5.84 13.48
CA GLU A 3 -3.48 -4.64 12.89
C GLU A 3 -3.88 -3.36 13.62
N LYS A 4 -5.08 -3.32 14.18
CA LYS A 4 -5.55 -2.20 15.00
C LYS A 4 -4.68 -1.99 16.23
N THR A 5 -4.12 -3.05 16.79
CA THR A 5 -3.20 -2.96 17.93
C THR A 5 -1.91 -2.24 17.52
N ILE A 6 -1.36 -2.57 16.37
CA ILE A 6 -0.17 -1.90 15.81
C ILE A 6 -0.46 -0.41 15.64
N ALA A 7 -1.58 -0.05 15.02
CA ALA A 7 -1.97 1.33 14.80
C ALA A 7 -2.16 2.09 16.12
N THR A 8 -2.84 1.47 17.11
CA THR A 8 -3.11 2.09 18.40
C THR A 8 -1.82 2.35 19.17
N LEU A 9 -0.92 1.35 19.25
CA LEU A 9 0.36 1.52 19.93
C LEU A 9 1.22 2.59 19.26
N SER A 10 1.24 2.63 17.95
CA SER A 10 2.01 3.64 17.22
C SER A 10 1.50 5.05 17.45
N LYS A 11 0.18 5.23 17.59
CA LYS A 11 -0.43 6.54 17.86
C LYS A 11 -0.21 7.01 19.31
N LEU A 12 -0.14 6.07 20.27
CA LEU A 12 0.08 6.38 21.67
C LEU A 12 1.54 6.73 21.96
N ILE A 13 2.46 6.24 21.15
CA ILE A 13 3.91 6.48 21.31
C ILE A 13 4.32 7.47 20.23
N SER A 14 4.91 8.59 20.62
CA SER A 14 5.29 9.68 19.70
C SER A 14 6.55 9.42 18.86
N GLN A 15 7.09 8.21 18.91
CA GLN A 15 8.29 7.82 18.17
C GLN A 15 7.95 6.83 17.08
N ASN A 16 8.79 6.79 16.05
CA ASN A 16 8.69 5.78 15.01
C ASN A 16 9.05 4.40 15.58
N ILE A 17 8.20 3.41 15.34
CA ILE A 17 8.35 2.07 15.88
C ILE A 17 8.36 1.05 14.76
N LEU A 18 9.36 0.17 14.80
CA LEU A 18 9.39 -1.03 13.97
C LEU A 18 9.02 -2.21 14.87
N PHE A 19 7.91 -2.87 14.54
CA PHE A 19 7.47 -4.06 15.25
C PHE A 19 8.04 -5.32 14.59
N VAL A 20 8.60 -6.20 15.39
CA VAL A 20 9.00 -7.53 14.94
C VAL A 20 8.04 -8.52 15.59
N LEU A 21 7.21 -9.15 14.79
CA LEU A 21 6.20 -10.09 15.24
C LEU A 21 6.72 -11.50 15.03
N GLU A 22 6.79 -12.28 16.09
CA GLU A 22 7.30 -13.65 16.04
C GLU A 22 6.18 -14.64 16.38
N TYR A 23 6.13 -15.72 15.62
CA TYR A 23 5.28 -16.86 15.89
C TYR A 23 6.01 -18.14 15.48
N GLU A 24 6.29 -18.98 16.47
CA GLU A 24 7.12 -20.19 16.28
C GLU A 24 8.49 -19.79 15.67
N ASP A 25 8.85 -20.36 14.52
CA ASP A 25 10.14 -20.10 13.86
C ASP A 25 10.06 -19.04 12.77
N GLU A 26 8.92 -18.36 12.65
CA GLU A 26 8.71 -17.35 11.65
C GLU A 26 8.52 -15.97 12.27
N SER A 27 8.84 -14.93 11.50
CA SER A 27 8.61 -13.56 11.91
C SER A 27 8.17 -12.69 10.73
N ARG A 28 7.59 -11.56 11.06
CA ARG A 28 7.30 -10.50 10.10
C ARG A 28 7.56 -9.14 10.72
N LEU A 29 7.83 -8.17 9.88
CA LEU A 29 8.00 -6.78 10.27
C LEU A 29 6.71 -6.02 10.03
N ALA A 30 6.37 -5.13 10.96
CA ALA A 30 5.20 -4.26 10.83
C ALA A 30 5.55 -2.84 11.27
N ILE A 31 4.99 -1.85 10.60
CA ILE A 31 5.12 -0.44 10.95
C ILE A 31 3.77 0.26 10.77
N TYR A 32 3.67 1.44 11.36
CA TYR A 32 2.58 2.37 11.08
C TYR A 32 3.15 3.65 10.48
N HIS A 33 2.81 3.91 9.22
CA HIS A 33 3.13 5.16 8.53
C HIS A 33 1.95 5.51 7.65
N THR A 34 1.11 6.42 8.11
CA THR A 34 -0.23 6.73 7.58
C THR A 34 -1.21 5.56 7.64
N LYS A 35 -0.73 4.35 7.50
CA LYS A 35 -1.46 3.10 7.66
C LYS A 35 -0.52 2.01 8.17
N VAL A 36 -1.08 0.88 8.58
CA VAL A 36 -0.27 -0.29 8.95
C VAL A 36 0.28 -0.94 7.69
N MET A 37 1.59 -1.14 7.68
CA MET A 37 2.30 -1.87 6.62
C MET A 37 3.03 -3.04 7.25
N GLN A 38 3.06 -4.17 6.57
CA GLN A 38 3.72 -5.36 7.11
C GLN A 38 4.27 -6.24 6.00
N THR A 39 5.36 -6.95 6.30
CA THR A 39 5.96 -7.92 5.39
C THR A 39 5.20 -9.24 5.42
N ALA A 40 5.51 -10.15 4.50
CA ALA A 40 5.08 -11.54 4.62
C ALA A 40 5.80 -12.22 5.80
N TRP A 41 5.23 -13.31 6.28
CA TRP A 41 5.91 -14.17 7.26
C TRP A 41 7.10 -14.86 6.57
N MET A 42 8.21 -14.93 7.28
CA MET A 42 9.41 -15.59 6.79
C MET A 42 10.16 -16.22 7.97
N PRO A 43 11.07 -17.18 7.71
CA PRO A 43 11.89 -17.75 8.79
C PRO A 43 12.62 -16.64 9.56
N THR A 44 12.55 -16.69 10.89
CA THR A 44 13.15 -15.68 11.76
C THR A 44 14.64 -15.52 11.50
N GLU A 45 15.34 -16.59 11.19
CA GLU A 45 16.77 -16.58 10.89
C GLU A 45 17.11 -15.76 9.63
N GLU A 46 16.16 -15.66 8.69
CA GLU A 46 16.31 -14.91 7.45
C GLU A 46 15.85 -13.46 7.56
N GLN A 47 15.20 -13.09 8.67
CA GLN A 47 14.68 -11.75 8.86
C GLN A 47 15.83 -10.75 9.06
N LYS A 48 15.84 -9.71 8.24
CA LYS A 48 16.87 -8.66 8.28
C LYS A 48 16.25 -7.28 8.21
N VAL A 49 16.81 -6.37 8.99
CA VAL A 49 16.49 -4.95 8.93
C VAL A 49 17.77 -4.20 8.60
N GLU A 50 17.76 -3.49 7.48
CA GLU A 50 18.90 -2.65 7.08
C GLU A 50 18.65 -1.20 7.50
N LEU A 51 19.59 -0.63 8.23
CA LEU A 51 19.57 0.77 8.63
C LEU A 51 20.42 1.57 7.65
N LYS A 52 19.77 2.15 6.64
CA LYS A 52 20.43 2.94 5.59
C LYS A 52 19.90 4.36 5.59
N GLY A 53 20.80 5.32 5.56
CA GLY A 53 20.47 6.74 5.46
C GLY A 53 21.49 7.59 6.17
N LEU A 54 21.55 8.87 5.77
CA LEU A 54 22.49 9.84 6.35
C LEU A 54 22.00 10.43 7.69
N ASN A 55 20.70 10.29 7.98
CA ASN A 55 20.08 10.76 9.21
C ASN A 55 18.90 9.85 9.58
N LEU A 56 18.32 10.05 10.76
CA LEU A 56 17.25 9.19 11.26
C LEU A 56 15.98 9.26 10.40
N ASP A 57 15.67 10.41 9.83
CA ASP A 57 14.50 10.55 8.96
C ASP A 57 14.65 9.71 7.68
N THR A 58 15.83 9.73 7.07
CA THR A 58 16.14 8.94 5.89
C THR A 58 16.16 7.43 6.23
N VAL A 59 16.69 7.06 7.38
CA VAL A 59 16.67 5.67 7.86
C VAL A 59 15.23 5.19 8.01
N TRP A 60 14.37 6.00 8.61
CA TRP A 60 12.94 5.66 8.77
C TRP A 60 12.24 5.50 7.40
N GLU A 61 12.45 6.43 6.48
CA GLU A 61 11.89 6.34 5.13
C GLU A 61 12.30 5.05 4.43
N ASN A 62 13.57 4.67 4.55
CA ASN A 62 14.07 3.42 3.96
C ASN A 62 13.45 2.18 4.60
N ILE A 63 13.19 2.20 5.90
CA ILE A 63 12.46 1.13 6.59
C ILE A 63 11.02 1.04 6.07
N VAL A 64 10.33 2.17 5.92
CA VAL A 64 8.96 2.21 5.38
C VAL A 64 8.92 1.65 3.96
N ILE A 65 9.87 2.02 3.12
CA ILE A 65 9.99 1.50 1.76
C ILE A 65 10.18 -0.02 1.77
N ALA A 66 11.07 -0.52 2.61
CA ALA A 66 11.39 -1.94 2.68
C ALA A 66 10.21 -2.77 3.21
N VAL A 67 9.57 -2.32 4.29
CA VAL A 67 8.44 -3.04 4.91
C VAL A 67 7.19 -2.94 4.06
N GLY A 68 6.90 -1.76 3.53
CA GLY A 68 5.69 -1.50 2.74
C GLY A 68 5.80 -1.94 1.28
N GLY A 69 6.99 -2.29 0.80
CA GLY A 69 7.22 -2.63 -0.60
C GLY A 69 6.93 -1.48 -1.55
N VAL A 70 7.19 -0.25 -1.11
CA VAL A 70 6.89 0.95 -1.89
C VAL A 70 7.98 1.20 -2.93
N ASN A 71 7.60 1.37 -4.19
CA ASN A 71 8.47 1.84 -5.26
C ASN A 71 8.23 3.34 -5.48
N ILE A 72 9.24 4.14 -5.26
CA ILE A 72 9.14 5.59 -5.44
C ILE A 72 9.45 5.95 -6.89
N GLU A 73 8.46 6.49 -7.59
CA GLU A 73 8.64 7.00 -8.94
C GLU A 73 9.43 8.32 -8.89
N LYS A 74 10.18 8.58 -9.95
CA LYS A 74 11.06 9.75 -10.05
C LYS A 74 10.29 11.05 -9.79
N GLY A 75 10.80 11.85 -8.85
CA GLY A 75 10.23 13.13 -8.51
C GLY A 75 9.21 13.12 -7.38
N ASN A 76 8.80 11.95 -6.90
CA ASN A 76 7.84 11.84 -5.80
C ASN A 76 8.53 11.67 -4.45
N SER A 77 7.95 12.26 -3.41
CA SER A 77 8.32 11.94 -2.03
C SER A 77 7.67 10.60 -1.63
N LEU A 78 8.12 10.03 -0.50
CA LEU A 78 7.54 8.81 0.03
C LEU A 78 6.02 8.95 0.26
N ASP A 79 5.60 10.01 0.92
CA ASP A 79 4.18 10.23 1.25
C ASP A 79 3.34 10.45 -0.01
N GLU A 80 3.86 11.20 -0.99
CA GLU A 80 3.21 11.36 -2.30
C GLU A 80 3.04 10.03 -3.00
N GLN A 81 4.05 9.18 -2.99
CA GLN A 81 3.99 7.87 -3.63
C GLN A 81 2.99 6.94 -2.94
N ILE A 82 2.94 6.94 -1.61
CA ILE A 82 1.96 6.16 -0.86
C ILE A 82 0.54 6.62 -1.22
N GLU A 83 0.31 7.92 -1.28
CA GLU A 83 -0.98 8.49 -1.64
C GLU A 83 -1.40 8.10 -3.07
N ILE A 84 -0.47 8.19 -4.02
CA ILE A 84 -0.70 7.77 -5.40
C ILE A 84 -1.03 6.28 -5.47
N ASN A 85 -0.29 5.43 -4.76
CA ASN A 85 -0.52 4.00 -4.73
C ASN A 85 -1.90 3.66 -4.16
N GLU A 86 -2.34 4.35 -3.12
CA GLU A 86 -3.68 4.18 -2.55
C GLU A 86 -4.77 4.56 -3.54
N LYS A 87 -4.61 5.68 -4.23
CA LYS A 87 -5.56 6.12 -5.27
C LYS A 87 -5.65 5.10 -6.40
N LYS A 88 -4.51 4.57 -6.85
CA LYS A 88 -4.48 3.51 -7.87
C LYS A 88 -5.24 2.27 -7.41
N GLN A 89 -5.02 1.84 -6.17
CA GLN A 89 -5.72 0.67 -5.62
C GLN A 89 -7.24 0.88 -5.55
N GLU A 90 -7.68 2.05 -5.14
CA GLU A 90 -9.11 2.40 -5.12
C GLU A 90 -9.71 2.38 -6.52
N LEU A 91 -9.01 2.95 -7.51
CA LEU A 91 -9.44 2.95 -8.90
C LEU A 91 -9.50 1.53 -9.46
N GLU A 92 -8.50 0.70 -9.17
CA GLU A 92 -8.50 -0.72 -9.58
C GLU A 92 -9.70 -1.48 -9.03
N LYS A 93 -10.05 -1.25 -7.75
CA LYS A 93 -11.23 -1.88 -7.12
C LYS A 93 -12.52 -1.42 -7.80
N LYS A 94 -12.64 -0.13 -8.09
CA LYS A 94 -13.82 0.43 -8.79
C LYS A 94 -13.93 -0.14 -10.20
N ILE A 95 -12.81 -0.21 -10.93
CA ILE A 95 -12.78 -0.78 -12.29
C ILE A 95 -13.21 -2.25 -12.25
N ALA A 96 -12.65 -3.05 -11.34
CA ALA A 96 -12.99 -4.46 -11.22
C ALA A 96 -14.48 -4.66 -10.93
N LYS A 97 -15.05 -3.85 -10.03
CA LYS A 97 -16.47 -3.88 -9.70
C LYS A 97 -17.35 -3.54 -10.91
N LEU A 98 -17.01 -2.49 -11.64
CA LEU A 98 -17.74 -2.05 -12.82
C LEU A 98 -17.63 -3.06 -13.97
N GLU A 99 -16.48 -3.66 -14.17
CA GLU A 99 -16.28 -4.73 -15.16
C GLU A 99 -17.14 -5.95 -14.84
N LYS A 100 -17.23 -6.32 -13.55
CA LYS A 100 -18.10 -7.41 -13.11
C LYS A 100 -19.58 -7.08 -13.37
N GLN A 101 -20.00 -5.84 -13.07
CA GLN A 101 -21.34 -5.38 -13.34
C GLN A 101 -21.66 -5.36 -14.83
N ALA A 102 -20.70 -4.92 -15.67
CA ALA A 102 -20.86 -4.91 -17.11
C ALA A 102 -21.04 -6.32 -17.68
N ARG A 103 -20.27 -7.29 -17.18
CA ARG A 103 -20.40 -8.69 -17.62
C ARG A 103 -21.74 -9.32 -17.22
N ALA A 104 -22.28 -8.93 -16.07
CA ALA A 104 -23.55 -9.42 -15.57
C ALA A 104 -24.75 -8.70 -16.19
N GLU A 105 -24.56 -7.53 -16.80
CA GLU A 105 -25.66 -6.71 -17.33
C GLU A 105 -26.15 -7.26 -18.67
N LYS A 106 -27.45 -7.46 -18.76
CA LYS A 106 -28.11 -7.99 -19.95
C LYS A 106 -28.58 -6.91 -20.93
N GLN A 107 -28.83 -5.70 -20.44
CA GLN A 107 -29.29 -4.58 -21.26
C GLN A 107 -28.11 -3.90 -21.95
N PRO A 108 -28.06 -3.88 -23.31
CA PRO A 108 -26.91 -3.32 -24.04
C PRO A 108 -26.59 -1.87 -23.68
N LYS A 109 -27.60 -1.05 -23.49
CA LYS A 109 -27.42 0.37 -23.12
C LYS A 109 -26.71 0.53 -21.78
N LYS A 110 -27.17 -0.19 -20.76
CA LYS A 110 -26.55 -0.16 -19.41
C LYS A 110 -25.15 -0.73 -19.42
N LYS A 111 -24.94 -1.82 -20.16
CA LYS A 111 -23.63 -2.42 -20.33
C LYS A 111 -22.65 -1.43 -20.94
N PHE A 112 -23.08 -0.69 -21.97
CA PHE A 112 -22.26 0.35 -22.59
C PHE A 112 -21.91 1.48 -21.61
N GLU A 113 -22.85 1.90 -20.77
CA GLU A 113 -22.61 2.91 -19.72
C GLU A 113 -21.53 2.44 -18.74
N PHE A 114 -21.55 1.18 -18.31
CA PHE A 114 -20.49 0.62 -17.45
C PHE A 114 -19.14 0.61 -18.14
N VAL A 115 -19.08 0.25 -19.42
CA VAL A 115 -17.85 0.26 -20.22
C VAL A 115 -17.25 1.66 -20.32
N LEU A 116 -18.09 2.68 -20.50
CA LEU A 116 -17.64 4.08 -20.52
C LEU A 116 -17.07 4.52 -19.18
N LYS A 117 -17.69 4.14 -18.08
CA LYS A 117 -17.19 4.43 -16.73
C LYS A 117 -15.82 3.77 -16.50
N VAL A 118 -15.67 2.52 -16.91
CA VAL A 118 -14.39 1.80 -16.80
C VAL A 118 -13.29 2.53 -17.57
N ARG A 119 -13.56 2.96 -18.79
CA ARG A 119 -12.60 3.73 -19.61
C ARG A 119 -12.19 5.02 -18.94
N SER A 120 -13.15 5.75 -18.36
CA SER A 120 -12.88 6.99 -17.64
C SER A 120 -11.94 6.76 -16.46
N LEU A 121 -12.20 5.71 -15.66
CA LEU A 121 -11.36 5.36 -14.51
C LEU A 121 -9.97 4.88 -14.93
N GLN A 122 -9.86 4.15 -16.03
CA GLN A 122 -8.56 3.75 -16.58
C GLN A 122 -7.73 4.94 -17.02
N GLN A 123 -8.37 5.97 -17.61
CA GLN A 123 -7.69 7.22 -17.96
C GLN A 123 -7.19 7.96 -16.71
N GLU A 124 -7.97 7.99 -15.63
CA GLU A 124 -7.51 8.57 -14.36
C GLU A 124 -6.28 7.84 -13.81
N MET A 125 -6.27 6.50 -13.88
CA MET A 125 -5.10 5.71 -13.47
C MET A 125 -3.87 6.03 -14.31
N ASP A 126 -4.03 6.14 -15.62
CA ASP A 126 -2.93 6.48 -16.54
C ASP A 126 -2.36 7.86 -16.21
N LEU A 127 -3.20 8.82 -15.87
CA LEU A 127 -2.76 10.17 -15.45
C LEU A 127 -1.96 10.12 -14.15
N LEU A 128 -2.32 9.25 -13.20
CA LEU A 128 -1.57 9.08 -11.97
C LEU A 128 -0.19 8.46 -12.22
N SER A 129 -0.07 7.63 -13.25
CA SER A 129 1.19 6.98 -13.63
C SER A 129 2.08 7.83 -14.50
N ALA A 130 1.53 8.87 -15.17
CA ALA A 130 2.24 9.71 -16.14
C ALA A 130 3.08 10.83 -15.50
N ASN A 131 3.00 11.00 -14.20
CA ASN A 131 3.74 12.06 -13.49
C ASN A 131 5.13 11.61 -13.04
#